data_0915a6aa748a1e758d9f1e99cd6b79ef
#
_entry.id   0915a6aa748a1e758d9f1e99cd6b79ef
#
_cell.length_a   1.000
_cell.length_b   1.000
_cell.length_c   1.000
_cell.angle_alpha   90.00
_cell.angle_beta   90.00
_cell.angle_gamma   90.00
#
_symmetry.space_group_name_H-M   'P 1'
#
loop_
_entity.id
_entity.type
_entity.pdbx_description
1 polymer ?
#
loop_
_entity_poly.entity_id
_entity_poly.type
_entity_poly.pdbx_seq_one_letter_code
_entity_poly.pdbx_strand_id
1 'polypeptide(L)'
;MVEAHSTTQTDVSTSIWVESEWAELKECVYGSPDTWVLPKFLDDSKLRAQGEMGKFWIENQERSVKDSDPELFAEWSRQIQGAIDLLESLGIVVHVAGEISEDNLKFPRGENHGIVTGWMRDPFVTIANNVIELAPRSLFHRRQRFAIREILAQTMDRGARYFAQPDAGADSVSDGPGWGYLEGGDIFVLGKRILVGHSGGCSNPEGARWLQHALGPDYTVDTVTIDPMFPHLDCVMMTPREGVVFAALEALPENLPSFMDDWDVVDVPKSLAKSNMGCNNLVLNDQTVIVPEEEPLDFIAENLKVRGFEVIRIPYRAPCSAGGSFRCAHQPLIRR
;
A
#
# COMPACT_ATOMS: atom_id res chain seq x y z
N MET A 1 35.27 -37.04 6.52
CA MET A 1 34.05 -36.91 7.32
C MET A 1 33.45 -35.55 6.93
N VAL A 2 32.39 -35.58 6.18
CA VAL A 2 31.66 -34.36 5.78
C VAL A 2 30.58 -34.17 6.84
N GLU A 3 30.69 -33.14 7.64
CA GLU A 3 29.63 -32.78 8.59
C GLU A 3 28.34 -32.45 7.87
N ALA A 4 27.31 -33.16 8.21
CA ALA A 4 25.95 -32.91 7.72
C ALA A 4 25.45 -31.57 8.29
N HIS A 5 25.27 -30.58 7.42
CA HIS A 5 24.55 -29.37 7.80
C HIS A 5 23.13 -29.74 8.23
N SER A 6 22.86 -29.58 9.51
CA SER A 6 21.53 -29.62 10.07
C SER A 6 20.67 -28.52 9.35
N THR A 7 19.78 -28.96 8.50
CA THR A 7 18.68 -28.09 8.03
C THR A 7 17.80 -27.81 9.24
N THR A 8 17.94 -26.66 9.84
CA THR A 8 16.98 -26.11 10.80
C THR A 8 15.62 -26.08 10.09
N GLN A 9 14.69 -26.91 10.54
CA GLN A 9 13.29 -26.84 10.14
C GLN A 9 12.78 -25.45 10.57
N THR A 10 12.63 -24.55 9.61
CA THR A 10 12.01 -23.25 9.85
C THR A 10 10.59 -23.50 10.35
N ASP A 11 10.25 -22.98 11.52
CA ASP A 11 8.90 -23.07 12.05
C ASP A 11 7.95 -22.46 10.99
N VAL A 12 6.98 -23.25 10.53
CA VAL A 12 6.04 -22.84 9.47
C VAL A 12 5.29 -21.57 9.87
N SER A 13 5.10 -21.31 11.18
CA SER A 13 4.42 -20.13 11.70
C SER A 13 5.20 -18.82 11.46
N THR A 14 6.52 -18.89 11.31
CA THR A 14 7.42 -17.73 11.11
C THR A 14 7.87 -17.55 9.66
N SER A 15 7.54 -18.47 8.76
CA SER A 15 7.93 -18.37 7.35
C SER A 15 7.08 -17.29 6.63
N ILE A 16 7.75 -16.52 5.78
CA ILE A 16 7.11 -15.47 4.98
C ILE A 16 6.02 -16.06 4.09
N TRP A 17 4.80 -15.50 4.20
CA TRP A 17 3.67 -15.95 3.41
C TRP A 17 2.49 -14.99 3.47
N VAL A 18 2.02 -14.53 2.34
CA VAL A 18 0.75 -13.78 2.22
C VAL A 18 -0.20 -14.54 1.30
N GLU A 19 -1.31 -15.01 1.86
CA GLU A 19 -2.29 -15.82 1.14
C GLU A 19 -3.38 -14.95 0.50
N SER A 20 -3.90 -13.96 1.25
CA SER A 20 -4.98 -13.09 0.78
C SER A 20 -5.02 -11.77 1.56
N GLU A 21 -5.83 -10.81 1.10
CA GLU A 21 -6.08 -9.53 1.81
C GLU A 21 -6.74 -9.74 3.17
N TRP A 22 -7.49 -10.83 3.36
CA TRP A 22 -8.28 -11.13 4.55
C TRP A 22 -7.71 -12.23 5.44
N ALA A 23 -6.65 -12.94 5.04
CA ALA A 23 -5.98 -13.86 5.94
C ALA A 23 -5.39 -13.11 7.14
N GLU A 24 -5.30 -13.77 8.30
CA GLU A 24 -4.90 -13.15 9.55
C GLU A 24 -3.51 -12.51 9.47
N LEU A 25 -3.44 -11.22 9.75
CA LEU A 25 -2.18 -10.47 9.76
C LEU A 25 -1.35 -10.88 10.98
N LYS A 26 -0.15 -11.38 10.73
CA LYS A 26 0.81 -11.80 11.77
C LYS A 26 2.05 -10.92 11.82
N GLU A 27 2.44 -10.39 10.66
CA GLU A 27 3.67 -9.60 10.53
C GLU A 27 3.56 -8.65 9.34
N CYS A 28 4.03 -7.41 9.53
CA CYS A 28 4.04 -6.41 8.46
C CYS A 28 5.22 -5.44 8.59
N VAL A 29 5.52 -4.77 7.48
CA VAL A 29 6.30 -3.53 7.46
C VAL A 29 5.31 -2.38 7.58
N TYR A 30 5.56 -1.45 8.49
CA TYR A 30 4.75 -0.24 8.69
C TYR A 30 5.57 1.01 8.36
N GLY A 31 4.90 2.06 7.92
CA GLY A 31 5.55 3.32 7.60
C GLY A 31 6.14 4.02 8.83
N SER A 32 7.29 4.68 8.63
CA SER A 32 7.89 5.55 9.63
C SER A 32 7.28 6.95 9.53
N PRO A 33 7.00 7.61 10.65
CA PRO A 33 6.63 9.02 10.66
C PRO A 33 7.80 9.98 10.38
N ASP A 34 9.06 9.48 10.36
CA ASP A 34 10.25 10.32 10.52
C ASP A 34 10.60 11.14 9.27
N THR A 35 10.27 10.64 8.08
CA THR A 35 10.63 11.33 6.84
C THR A 35 9.42 11.62 5.97
N TRP A 36 9.09 12.91 5.88
CA TRP A 36 8.07 13.41 4.97
C TRP A 36 8.55 14.69 4.31
N VAL A 37 9.06 14.55 3.09
CA VAL A 37 9.49 15.67 2.23
C VAL A 37 8.61 15.65 0.99
N LEU A 38 7.90 16.75 0.75
CA LEU A 38 6.97 16.83 -0.37
C LEU A 38 7.72 16.82 -1.71
N PRO A 39 7.25 16.04 -2.70
CA PRO A 39 7.88 16.00 -4.01
C PRO A 39 7.66 17.30 -4.78
N LYS A 40 8.52 17.53 -5.79
CA LYS A 40 8.26 18.52 -6.82
C LYS A 40 7.30 17.93 -7.85
N PHE A 41 6.18 18.60 -8.07
CA PHE A 41 5.21 18.21 -9.06
C PHE A 41 5.47 18.92 -10.38
N LEU A 42 5.59 18.15 -11.47
CA LEU A 42 5.72 18.68 -12.81
C LEU A 42 4.37 19.14 -13.38
N ASP A 43 3.29 18.48 -12.95
CA ASP A 43 1.89 18.84 -13.25
C ASP A 43 1.09 18.83 -11.95
N ASP A 44 0.65 20.01 -11.52
CA ASP A 44 -0.12 20.20 -10.29
C ASP A 44 -1.65 20.20 -10.52
N SER A 45 -2.10 19.96 -11.74
CA SER A 45 -3.52 20.05 -12.10
C SER A 45 -4.39 19.08 -11.29
N LYS A 46 -3.91 17.85 -11.07
CA LYS A 46 -4.62 16.86 -10.25
C LYS A 46 -4.65 17.24 -8.77
N LEU A 47 -3.58 17.83 -8.26
CA LEU A 47 -3.50 18.30 -6.88
C LEU A 47 -4.44 19.46 -6.62
N ARG A 48 -4.54 20.42 -7.55
CA ARG A 48 -5.48 21.55 -7.44
C ARG A 48 -6.92 21.09 -7.29
N ALA A 49 -7.26 19.93 -7.86
CA ALA A 49 -8.58 19.32 -7.71
C ALA A 49 -8.83 18.66 -6.33
N GLN A 50 -7.80 18.56 -5.49
CA GLN A 50 -7.87 17.94 -4.16
C GLN A 50 -8.11 18.94 -3.01
N GLY A 51 -8.47 20.18 -3.34
CA GLY A 51 -8.82 21.19 -2.34
C GLY A 51 -7.62 21.62 -1.46
N GLU A 52 -7.85 21.79 -0.16
CA GLU A 52 -6.82 22.30 0.77
C GLU A 52 -5.58 21.40 0.87
N MET A 53 -5.76 20.08 0.81
CA MET A 53 -4.63 19.15 0.79
C MET A 53 -3.73 19.38 -0.43
N GLY A 54 -4.34 19.44 -1.61
CA GLY A 54 -3.58 19.71 -2.83
C GLY A 54 -2.90 21.07 -2.83
N LYS A 55 -3.54 22.08 -2.25
CA LYS A 55 -2.94 23.41 -2.04
C LYS A 55 -1.71 23.34 -1.13
N PHE A 56 -1.83 22.66 0.02
CA PHE A 56 -0.71 22.46 0.94
C PHE A 56 0.49 21.78 0.26
N TRP A 57 0.23 20.72 -0.53
CA TRP A 57 1.28 20.03 -1.28
C TRP A 57 1.98 20.94 -2.29
N ILE A 58 1.21 21.74 -3.04
CA ILE A 58 1.74 22.67 -4.05
C ILE A 58 2.59 23.77 -3.41
N GLU A 59 2.14 24.36 -2.30
CA GLU A 59 2.82 25.47 -1.63
C GLU A 59 4.09 25.04 -0.88
N ASN A 60 4.23 23.76 -0.53
CA ASN A 60 5.33 23.23 0.27
C ASN A 60 6.23 22.24 -0.48
N GLN A 61 6.23 22.26 -1.81
CA GLN A 61 7.08 21.38 -2.62
C GLN A 61 8.55 21.45 -2.18
N GLU A 62 9.23 20.30 -2.19
CA GLU A 62 10.63 20.11 -1.82
C GLU A 62 10.98 20.51 -0.37
N ARG A 63 9.97 20.71 0.48
CA ARG A 63 10.13 21.05 1.89
C ARG A 63 9.75 19.86 2.78
N SER A 64 10.45 19.75 3.90
CA SER A 64 10.05 18.87 4.98
C SER A 64 8.72 19.35 5.59
N VAL A 65 7.77 18.44 5.79
CA VAL A 65 6.52 18.76 6.50
C VAL A 65 6.80 19.08 7.96
N LYS A 66 7.81 18.46 8.56
CA LYS A 66 8.26 18.79 9.93
C LYS A 66 8.64 20.26 10.08
N ASP A 67 9.20 20.87 9.04
CA ASP A 67 9.60 22.27 9.06
C ASP A 67 8.49 23.22 8.58
N SER A 68 7.61 22.74 7.68
CA SER A 68 6.55 23.56 7.08
C SER A 68 5.29 23.59 7.91
N ASP A 69 4.94 22.48 8.57
CA ASP A 69 3.81 22.34 9.47
C ASP A 69 4.15 21.35 10.60
N PRO A 70 4.88 21.82 11.63
CA PRO A 70 5.31 20.98 12.75
C PRO A 70 4.15 20.37 13.53
N GLU A 71 2.98 21.04 13.59
CA GLU A 71 1.80 20.55 14.31
C GLU A 71 1.17 19.37 13.57
N LEU A 72 0.98 19.49 12.26
CA LEU A 72 0.52 18.40 11.41
C LEU A 72 1.49 17.21 11.48
N PHE A 73 2.80 17.46 11.42
CA PHE A 73 3.80 16.41 11.49
C PHE A 73 3.77 15.67 12.84
N ALA A 74 3.65 16.40 13.95
CA ALA A 74 3.56 15.80 15.27
C ALA A 74 2.28 14.97 15.44
N GLU A 75 1.14 15.47 14.97
CA GLU A 75 -0.12 14.75 14.99
C GLU A 75 -0.08 13.49 14.14
N TRP A 76 0.45 13.58 12.94
CA TRP A 76 0.64 12.47 12.03
C TRP A 76 1.53 11.37 12.64
N SER A 77 2.68 11.79 13.19
CA SER A 77 3.61 10.88 13.87
C SER A 77 2.95 10.15 15.04
N ARG A 78 2.19 10.88 15.86
CA ARG A 78 1.48 10.30 17.02
C ARG A 78 0.42 9.28 16.57
N GLN A 79 -0.33 9.56 15.50
CA GLN A 79 -1.38 8.66 15.01
C GLN A 79 -0.80 7.41 14.34
N ILE A 80 0.30 7.53 13.60
CA ILE A 80 1.03 6.37 13.07
C ILE A 80 1.56 5.50 14.23
N GLN A 81 2.19 6.11 15.24
CA GLN A 81 2.67 5.36 16.41
C GLN A 81 1.54 4.66 17.15
N GLY A 82 0.39 5.33 17.32
CA GLY A 82 -0.77 4.71 17.93
C GLY A 82 -1.32 3.50 17.18
N ALA A 83 -1.23 3.51 15.84
CA ALA A 83 -1.58 2.34 15.03
C ALA A 83 -0.57 1.20 15.20
N ILE A 84 0.73 1.51 15.24
CA ILE A 84 1.80 0.52 15.51
C ILE A 84 1.59 -0.11 16.89
N ASP A 85 1.42 0.70 17.93
CA ASP A 85 1.20 0.24 19.31
C ASP A 85 -0.03 -0.69 19.41
N LEU A 86 -1.10 -0.36 18.70
CA LEU A 86 -2.29 -1.22 18.62
C LEU A 86 -1.96 -2.57 17.99
N LEU A 87 -1.28 -2.58 16.84
CA LEU A 87 -0.93 -3.83 16.14
C LEU A 87 -0.04 -4.73 17.01
N GLU A 88 0.97 -4.15 17.67
CA GLU A 88 1.84 -4.87 18.60
C GLU A 88 1.07 -5.42 19.81
N SER A 89 0.12 -4.65 20.34
CA SER A 89 -0.75 -5.09 21.44
C SER A 89 -1.65 -6.28 21.08
N LEU A 90 -1.96 -6.43 19.77
CA LEU A 90 -2.68 -7.57 19.19
C LEU A 90 -1.76 -8.75 18.86
N GLY A 91 -0.47 -8.66 19.17
CA GLY A 91 0.52 -9.72 18.92
C GLY A 91 1.04 -9.76 17.48
N ILE A 92 0.82 -8.72 16.69
CA ILE A 92 1.34 -8.59 15.33
C ILE A 92 2.77 -8.06 15.40
N VAL A 93 3.69 -8.71 14.67
CA VAL A 93 5.07 -8.22 14.56
C VAL A 93 5.12 -7.07 13.57
N VAL A 94 5.58 -5.91 14.01
CA VAL A 94 5.67 -4.70 13.20
C VAL A 94 7.14 -4.31 12.99
N HIS A 95 7.56 -4.26 11.73
CA HIS A 95 8.85 -3.70 11.34
C HIS A 95 8.62 -2.28 10.85
N VAL A 96 9.25 -1.31 11.49
CA VAL A 96 9.11 0.09 11.08
C VAL A 96 10.15 0.41 10.00
N ALA A 97 9.73 1.10 8.94
CA ALA A 97 10.62 1.53 7.86
C ALA A 97 11.75 2.41 8.42
N GLY A 98 12.98 2.15 7.98
CA GLY A 98 14.17 2.85 8.45
C GLY A 98 14.37 4.23 7.84
N GLU A 99 15.37 4.93 8.33
CA GLU A 99 15.83 6.18 7.75
C GLU A 99 16.50 5.97 6.39
N ILE A 100 16.44 6.98 5.54
CA ILE A 100 17.07 6.96 4.22
C ILE A 100 18.29 7.88 4.24
N SER A 101 19.45 7.36 3.84
CA SER A 101 20.68 8.13 3.75
C SER A 101 20.58 9.29 2.74
N GLU A 102 21.37 10.34 2.95
CA GLU A 102 21.43 11.48 2.03
C GLU A 102 21.75 11.08 0.58
N ASP A 103 22.61 10.08 0.39
CA ASP A 103 22.97 9.59 -0.95
C ASP A 103 21.79 8.87 -1.62
N ASN A 104 21.02 8.09 -0.86
CA ASN A 104 19.82 7.44 -1.36
C ASN A 104 18.70 8.45 -1.66
N LEU A 105 18.63 9.55 -0.92
CA LEU A 105 17.70 10.66 -1.23
C LEU A 105 17.96 11.31 -2.58
N LYS A 106 19.21 11.26 -3.08
CA LYS A 106 19.59 11.80 -4.39
C LYS A 106 19.34 10.84 -5.56
N PHE A 107 19.03 9.57 -5.29
CA PHE A 107 18.74 8.59 -6.33
C PHE A 107 17.38 8.90 -7.00
N PRO A 108 17.22 8.72 -8.34
CA PRO A 108 18.24 8.36 -9.32
C PRO A 108 18.94 9.56 -9.97
N ARG A 109 18.51 10.82 -9.71
CA ARG A 109 18.94 11.98 -10.47
C ARG A 109 19.73 13.03 -9.69
N GLY A 110 20.00 12.84 -8.42
CA GLY A 110 20.63 13.83 -7.57
C GLY A 110 19.76 15.05 -7.22
N GLU A 111 18.46 15.02 -7.53
CA GLU A 111 17.49 16.06 -7.22
C GLU A 111 16.60 15.64 -6.04
N ASN A 112 16.08 16.62 -5.31
CA ASN A 112 15.08 16.34 -4.28
C ASN A 112 13.70 16.17 -4.93
N HIS A 113 13.28 14.92 -5.08
CA HIS A 113 11.93 14.56 -5.56
C HIS A 113 10.96 14.23 -4.42
N GLY A 114 11.33 14.58 -3.20
CA GLY A 114 10.57 14.25 -2.02
C GLY A 114 10.63 12.77 -1.66
N ILE A 115 10.03 12.45 -0.52
CA ILE A 115 9.81 11.11 -0.03
C ILE A 115 8.81 11.17 1.12
N VAL A 116 8.00 10.12 1.28
CA VAL A 116 7.24 9.86 2.49
C VAL A 116 7.46 8.42 2.93
N THR A 117 8.06 8.23 4.08
CA THR A 117 8.26 6.89 4.66
C THR A 117 7.03 6.38 5.40
N GLY A 118 5.98 7.17 5.50
CA GLY A 118 4.69 6.77 6.08
C GLY A 118 3.86 5.79 5.23
N TRP A 119 4.12 5.70 3.92
CA TRP A 119 3.38 4.84 3.00
C TRP A 119 4.24 3.68 2.50
N MET A 120 4.23 2.55 3.23
CA MET A 120 5.06 1.38 2.90
C MET A 120 4.34 0.33 2.07
N ARG A 121 3.11 0.62 1.63
CA ARG A 121 2.37 -0.25 0.72
C ARG A 121 3.02 -0.34 -0.66
N ASP A 122 3.53 0.79 -1.18
CA ASP A 122 3.85 0.95 -2.61
C ASP A 122 5.19 0.34 -3.06
N PRO A 123 6.27 0.32 -2.24
CA PRO A 123 7.60 -0.10 -2.73
C PRO A 123 7.76 -1.61 -2.90
N PHE A 124 6.89 -2.44 -2.32
CA PHE A 124 6.97 -3.90 -2.44
C PHE A 124 5.63 -4.58 -2.25
N VAL A 125 5.55 -5.86 -2.59
CA VAL A 125 4.41 -6.74 -2.30
C VAL A 125 4.90 -8.12 -1.89
N THR A 126 4.16 -8.78 -0.98
CA THR A 126 4.35 -10.20 -0.69
C THR A 126 3.18 -11.00 -1.26
N ILE A 127 3.48 -12.02 -2.07
CA ILE A 127 2.49 -12.94 -2.66
C ILE A 127 2.97 -14.36 -2.42
N ALA A 128 2.25 -15.14 -1.61
CA ALA A 128 2.75 -16.36 -1.01
C ALA A 128 4.14 -16.10 -0.38
N ASN A 129 5.17 -16.85 -0.74
CA ASN A 129 6.55 -16.60 -0.27
C ASN A 129 7.38 -15.70 -1.20
N ASN A 130 6.77 -15.06 -2.20
CA ASN A 130 7.46 -14.11 -3.06
C ASN A 130 7.41 -12.73 -2.44
N VAL A 131 8.56 -12.19 -2.04
CA VAL A 131 8.75 -10.81 -1.64
C VAL A 131 9.31 -10.05 -2.85
N ILE A 132 8.52 -9.17 -3.42
CA ILE A 132 8.81 -8.53 -4.70
C ILE A 132 9.00 -7.03 -4.48
N GLU A 133 10.21 -6.53 -4.67
CA GLU A 133 10.47 -5.09 -4.72
C GLU A 133 9.92 -4.55 -6.04
N LEU A 134 9.04 -3.57 -5.97
CA LEU A 134 8.33 -3.04 -7.12
C LEU A 134 9.11 -1.88 -7.78
N ALA A 135 8.76 -1.56 -9.02
CA ALA A 135 9.25 -0.41 -9.74
C ALA A 135 8.13 0.65 -9.89
N PRO A 136 7.90 1.49 -8.87
CA PRO A 136 6.94 2.57 -8.92
C PRO A 136 7.21 3.53 -10.07
N ARG A 137 6.16 4.09 -10.67
CA ARG A 137 6.29 5.10 -11.71
C ARG A 137 6.89 6.39 -11.15
N SER A 138 6.42 6.82 -10.00
CA SER A 138 6.90 8.01 -9.32
C SER A 138 8.29 7.82 -8.71
N LEU A 139 9.22 8.74 -8.98
CA LEU A 139 10.55 8.78 -8.34
C LEU A 139 10.44 8.94 -6.81
N PHE A 140 9.40 9.59 -6.36
CA PHE A 140 9.05 9.74 -4.95
C PHE A 140 8.85 8.37 -4.27
N HIS A 141 8.08 7.46 -4.85
CA HIS A 141 7.87 6.12 -4.32
C HIS A 141 9.06 5.18 -4.54
N ARG A 142 9.85 5.37 -5.60
CA ARG A 142 11.06 4.55 -5.84
C ARG A 142 12.10 4.61 -4.73
N ARG A 143 12.19 5.71 -4.01
CA ARG A 143 13.14 5.89 -2.91
C ARG A 143 12.73 5.16 -1.64
N GLN A 144 11.44 4.92 -1.44
CA GLN A 144 10.93 4.21 -0.27
C GLN A 144 11.55 2.83 -0.09
N ARG A 145 11.96 2.17 -1.19
CA ARG A 145 12.67 0.88 -1.16
C ARG A 145 13.92 0.89 -0.27
N PHE A 146 14.61 2.01 -0.17
CA PHE A 146 15.83 2.10 0.65
C PHE A 146 15.54 2.05 2.15
N ALA A 147 14.35 2.45 2.57
CA ALA A 147 13.92 2.36 3.97
C ALA A 147 13.60 0.94 4.44
N ILE A 148 13.43 -0.01 3.51
CA ILE A 148 12.93 -1.35 3.82
C ILE A 148 13.84 -2.48 3.35
N ARG A 149 14.88 -2.23 2.55
CA ARG A 149 15.74 -3.27 1.95
C ARG A 149 16.37 -4.21 2.97
N GLU A 150 16.80 -3.70 4.12
CA GLU A 150 17.37 -4.54 5.17
C GLU A 150 16.32 -5.49 5.74
N ILE A 151 15.10 -5.01 5.96
CA ILE A 151 13.96 -5.81 6.42
C ILE A 151 13.65 -6.90 5.38
N LEU A 152 13.54 -6.52 4.10
CA LEU A 152 13.22 -7.48 3.03
C LEU A 152 14.34 -8.51 2.82
N ALA A 153 15.60 -8.11 2.93
CA ALA A 153 16.73 -9.04 2.81
C ALA A 153 16.69 -10.15 3.89
N GLN A 154 16.31 -9.81 5.11
CA GLN A 154 16.19 -10.78 6.22
C GLN A 154 15.07 -11.81 5.98
N THR A 155 14.10 -11.51 5.11
CA THR A 155 13.02 -12.47 4.78
C THR A 155 13.54 -13.74 4.08
N MET A 156 14.71 -13.65 3.39
CA MET A 156 15.31 -14.79 2.69
C MET A 156 15.67 -15.92 3.65
N ASP A 157 16.15 -15.61 4.85
CA ASP A 157 16.49 -16.60 5.88
C ASP A 157 15.26 -17.34 6.41
N ARG A 158 14.07 -16.82 6.09
CA ARG A 158 12.75 -17.34 6.48
C ARG A 158 11.99 -17.93 5.29
N GLY A 159 12.68 -18.29 4.22
CA GLY A 159 12.14 -18.99 3.06
C GLY A 159 11.48 -18.12 2.00
N ALA A 160 11.66 -16.79 2.07
CA ALA A 160 11.17 -15.91 1.02
C ALA A 160 11.99 -16.04 -0.27
N ARG A 161 11.31 -15.93 -1.38
CA ARG A 161 11.92 -15.64 -2.68
C ARG A 161 11.93 -14.12 -2.85
N TYR A 162 13.06 -13.48 -2.50
CA TYR A 162 13.20 -12.04 -2.64
C TYR A 162 13.79 -11.69 -4.01
N PHE A 163 13.09 -10.87 -4.78
CA PHE A 163 13.55 -10.37 -6.08
C PHE A 163 12.90 -9.02 -6.39
N ALA A 164 13.42 -8.32 -7.41
CA ALA A 164 12.96 -7.00 -7.77
C ALA A 164 12.43 -6.95 -9.20
N GLN A 165 11.40 -6.15 -9.42
CA GLN A 165 10.98 -5.73 -10.75
C GLN A 165 12.08 -4.86 -11.37
N PRO A 166 12.44 -5.05 -12.65
CA PRO A 166 13.36 -4.16 -13.33
C PRO A 166 12.85 -2.71 -13.35
N ASP A 167 13.71 -1.77 -13.00
CA ASP A 167 13.38 -0.35 -13.11
C ASP A 167 13.11 0.06 -14.55
N ALA A 168 12.01 0.75 -14.77
CA ALA A 168 11.57 1.26 -16.06
C ALA A 168 12.28 2.58 -16.47
N GLY A 169 13.56 2.72 -16.17
CA GLY A 169 14.32 3.93 -16.50
C GLY A 169 14.03 5.13 -15.59
N ALA A 170 14.77 6.21 -15.80
CA ALA A 170 14.74 7.40 -14.96
C ALA A 170 13.60 8.38 -15.30
N ASP A 171 12.91 8.18 -16.41
CA ASP A 171 11.87 9.09 -16.87
C ASP A 171 10.50 8.60 -16.40
N SER A 172 9.92 9.30 -15.43
CA SER A 172 8.61 8.98 -14.85
C SER A 172 7.43 9.26 -15.82
N VAL A 173 7.69 9.86 -16.97
CA VAL A 173 6.65 10.31 -17.92
C VAL A 173 6.50 9.36 -19.11
N SER A 174 7.46 8.45 -19.30
CA SER A 174 7.48 7.56 -20.47
C SER A 174 6.72 6.26 -20.22
N ASP A 175 5.54 6.11 -20.80
CA ASP A 175 4.84 4.83 -20.98
C ASP A 175 5.29 4.15 -22.30
N GLY A 176 6.59 4.15 -22.57
CA GLY A 176 7.12 3.50 -23.76
C GLY A 176 6.81 1.99 -23.76
N PRO A 177 6.74 1.34 -24.93
CA PRO A 177 6.49 -0.08 -25.03
C PRO A 177 7.49 -0.90 -24.20
N GLY A 178 6.99 -1.80 -23.36
CA GLY A 178 7.80 -2.68 -22.51
C GLY A 178 8.18 -2.11 -21.14
N TRP A 179 7.74 -0.90 -20.78
CA TRP A 179 7.97 -0.31 -19.48
C TRP A 179 6.83 -0.64 -18.52
N GLY A 180 7.09 -1.54 -17.58
CA GLY A 180 6.14 -1.95 -16.57
C GLY A 180 6.33 -1.15 -15.29
N TYR A 181 5.23 -0.58 -14.75
CA TYR A 181 5.19 0.06 -13.45
C TYR A 181 4.23 -0.68 -12.54
N LEU A 182 4.61 -0.85 -11.28
CA LEU A 182 3.76 -1.40 -10.23
C LEU A 182 3.98 -0.63 -8.93
N GLU A 183 2.88 -0.36 -8.26
CA GLU A 183 2.83 0.18 -6.91
C GLU A 183 1.88 -0.71 -6.08
N GLY A 184 2.27 -1.04 -4.85
CA GLY A 184 1.55 -2.04 -4.05
C GLY A 184 0.14 -1.64 -3.64
N GLY A 185 -0.18 -0.33 -3.66
CA GLY A 185 -1.54 0.16 -3.47
C GLY A 185 -2.52 -0.33 -4.54
N ASP A 186 -2.02 -0.63 -5.73
CA ASP A 186 -2.80 -1.20 -6.83
C ASP A 186 -2.95 -2.73 -6.77
N ILE A 187 -2.16 -3.42 -5.93
CA ILE A 187 -2.10 -4.88 -5.93
C ILE A 187 -2.94 -5.47 -4.81
N PHE A 188 -3.93 -6.29 -5.16
CA PHE A 188 -4.74 -7.08 -4.24
C PHE A 188 -4.45 -8.56 -4.41
N VAL A 189 -4.13 -9.22 -3.30
CA VAL A 189 -3.86 -10.68 -3.26
C VAL A 189 -5.15 -11.39 -2.86
N LEU A 190 -5.75 -12.12 -3.78
CA LEU A 190 -7.01 -12.83 -3.60
C LEU A 190 -6.77 -14.34 -3.80
N GLY A 191 -5.92 -14.93 -2.98
CA GLY A 191 -5.43 -16.29 -3.15
C GLY A 191 -4.51 -16.43 -4.36
N LYS A 192 -4.89 -17.25 -5.32
CA LYS A 192 -4.16 -17.44 -6.59
C LYS A 192 -4.53 -16.39 -7.66
N ARG A 193 -5.50 -15.55 -7.39
CA ARG A 193 -5.87 -14.43 -8.24
C ARG A 193 -5.28 -13.14 -7.69
N ILE A 194 -4.62 -12.40 -8.52
CA ILE A 194 -4.03 -11.10 -8.19
C ILE A 194 -4.74 -10.06 -9.04
N LEU A 195 -5.23 -9.01 -8.40
CA LEU A 195 -5.87 -7.91 -9.09
C LEU A 195 -4.93 -6.69 -9.06
N VAL A 196 -4.73 -6.06 -10.21
CA VAL A 196 -3.88 -4.88 -10.36
C VAL A 196 -4.71 -3.72 -10.89
N GLY A 197 -4.85 -2.67 -10.08
CA GLY A 197 -5.47 -1.42 -10.50
C GLY A 197 -4.58 -0.61 -11.45
N HIS A 198 -5.19 0.16 -12.33
CA HIS A 198 -4.46 1.16 -13.11
C HIS A 198 -5.31 2.40 -13.39
N SER A 199 -4.80 3.56 -12.97
CA SER A 199 -5.40 4.88 -13.20
C SER A 199 -4.76 5.65 -14.35
N GLY A 200 -3.71 5.10 -14.94
CA GLY A 200 -2.81 5.79 -15.87
C GLY A 200 -1.76 6.68 -15.20
N GLY A 201 -1.71 6.72 -13.87
CA GLY A 201 -0.77 7.53 -13.09
C GLY A 201 0.30 6.75 -12.32
N CYS A 202 0.01 5.52 -11.93
CA CYS A 202 0.85 4.65 -11.11
C CYS A 202 1.13 3.33 -11.81
N SER A 203 0.50 2.22 -11.41
CA SER A 203 0.64 0.95 -12.12
C SER A 203 0.06 0.99 -13.53
N ASN A 204 0.53 0.09 -14.37
CA ASN A 204 0.05 -0.06 -15.74
C ASN A 204 -0.09 -1.54 -16.14
N PRO A 205 -0.80 -1.84 -17.26
CA PRO A 205 -0.97 -3.20 -17.74
C PRO A 205 0.34 -3.94 -18.05
N GLU A 206 1.39 -3.24 -18.43
CA GLU A 206 2.71 -3.84 -18.68
C GLU A 206 3.35 -4.34 -17.36
N GLY A 207 3.16 -3.62 -16.25
CA GLY A 207 3.54 -4.07 -14.92
C GLY A 207 2.78 -5.33 -14.50
N ALA A 208 1.45 -5.35 -14.71
CA ALA A 208 0.62 -6.53 -14.45
C ALA A 208 1.07 -7.74 -15.30
N ARG A 209 1.39 -7.54 -16.58
CA ARG A 209 1.94 -8.58 -17.45
C ARG A 209 3.28 -9.11 -16.93
N TRP A 210 4.17 -8.22 -16.48
CA TRP A 210 5.42 -8.64 -15.84
C TRP A 210 5.17 -9.47 -14.58
N LEU A 211 4.25 -9.03 -13.73
CA LEU A 211 3.90 -9.75 -12.50
C LEU A 211 3.35 -11.16 -12.79
N GLN A 212 2.49 -11.29 -13.81
CA GLN A 212 2.01 -12.60 -14.28
C GLN A 212 3.16 -13.54 -14.65
N HIS A 213 4.15 -13.04 -15.41
CA HIS A 213 5.32 -13.83 -15.78
C HIS A 213 6.19 -14.19 -14.57
N ALA A 214 6.37 -13.27 -13.63
CA ALA A 214 7.17 -13.47 -12.43
C ALA A 214 6.56 -14.52 -11.48
N LEU A 215 5.23 -14.55 -11.37
CA LEU A 215 4.50 -15.49 -10.53
C LEU A 215 4.29 -16.86 -11.19
N GLY A 216 4.30 -16.92 -12.52
CA GLY A 216 4.09 -18.14 -13.28
C GLY A 216 2.61 -18.53 -13.48
N PRO A 217 2.35 -19.72 -14.06
CA PRO A 217 1.02 -20.13 -14.51
C PRO A 217 0.04 -20.50 -13.37
N ASP A 218 0.54 -20.71 -12.16
CA ASP A 218 -0.30 -21.04 -11.00
C ASP A 218 -1.11 -19.83 -10.48
N TYR A 219 -0.82 -18.65 -10.98
CA TYR A 219 -1.50 -17.39 -10.65
C TYR A 219 -2.21 -16.82 -11.87
N THR A 220 -3.28 -16.08 -11.61
CA THR A 220 -3.95 -15.26 -12.61
C THR A 220 -3.83 -13.79 -12.17
N VAL A 221 -3.25 -12.95 -13.01
CA VAL A 221 -3.15 -11.51 -12.78
C VAL A 221 -4.13 -10.79 -13.69
N ASP A 222 -5.19 -10.24 -13.09
CA ASP A 222 -6.19 -9.43 -13.79
C ASP A 222 -5.94 -7.94 -13.56
N THR A 223 -6.43 -7.10 -14.45
CA THR A 223 -6.34 -5.64 -14.33
C THR A 223 -7.71 -5.02 -14.13
N VAL A 224 -7.76 -3.91 -13.39
CA VAL A 224 -8.95 -3.08 -13.19
C VAL A 224 -8.63 -1.63 -13.51
N THR A 225 -9.39 -1.03 -14.41
CA THR A 225 -9.33 0.40 -14.69
C THR A 225 -9.98 1.17 -13.56
N ILE A 226 -9.29 2.18 -13.03
CA ILE A 226 -9.82 3.09 -12.01
C ILE A 226 -9.81 4.53 -12.51
N ASP A 227 -10.70 5.35 -11.98
CA ASP A 227 -10.78 6.78 -12.29
C ASP A 227 -9.42 7.46 -12.04
N PRO A 228 -8.87 8.21 -13.02
CA PRO A 228 -7.59 8.92 -12.92
C PRO A 228 -7.47 9.91 -11.74
N MET A 229 -8.57 10.23 -11.07
CA MET A 229 -8.58 11.04 -9.85
C MET A 229 -8.01 10.31 -8.64
N PHE A 230 -7.90 8.98 -8.69
CA PHE A 230 -7.34 8.16 -7.63
C PHE A 230 -5.98 7.61 -8.05
N PRO A 231 -4.97 7.62 -7.17
CA PRO A 231 -3.67 7.05 -7.49
C PRO A 231 -3.74 5.52 -7.59
N HIS A 232 -4.39 4.86 -6.63
CA HIS A 232 -4.34 3.41 -6.46
C HIS A 232 -5.72 2.78 -6.29
N LEU A 233 -5.79 1.47 -6.54
CA LEU A 233 -7.00 0.66 -6.36
C LEU A 233 -7.47 0.62 -4.89
N ASP A 234 -6.55 0.64 -3.93
CA ASP A 234 -6.89 0.65 -2.50
C ASP A 234 -7.54 1.95 -2.01
N CYS A 235 -7.49 3.00 -2.82
CA CYS A 235 -8.27 4.21 -2.57
C CYS A 235 -9.76 4.03 -2.86
N VAL A 236 -10.12 3.06 -3.71
CA VAL A 236 -11.48 2.86 -4.22
C VAL A 236 -12.04 1.46 -3.94
N MET A 237 -11.24 0.55 -3.39
CA MET A 237 -11.67 -0.82 -3.10
C MET A 237 -11.06 -1.36 -1.82
N MET A 238 -11.81 -2.19 -1.10
CA MET A 238 -11.38 -3.00 0.04
C MET A 238 -12.08 -4.36 -0.01
N THR A 239 -11.35 -5.43 0.25
CA THR A 239 -11.89 -6.80 0.34
C THR A 239 -11.67 -7.34 1.75
N PRO A 240 -12.62 -7.12 2.69
CA PRO A 240 -12.42 -7.50 4.10
C PRO A 240 -12.56 -9.01 4.33
N ARG A 241 -13.17 -9.73 3.41
CA ARG A 241 -13.37 -11.20 3.43
C ARG A 241 -13.66 -11.69 2.01
N GLU A 242 -13.40 -12.95 1.72
CA GLU A 242 -13.85 -13.57 0.47
C GLU A 242 -15.36 -13.43 0.31
N GLY A 243 -15.80 -13.01 -0.86
CA GLY A 243 -17.21 -12.79 -1.16
C GLY A 243 -17.78 -11.45 -0.66
N VAL A 244 -16.95 -10.57 -0.05
CA VAL A 244 -17.39 -9.22 0.37
C VAL A 244 -16.43 -8.17 -0.17
N VAL A 245 -16.96 -7.16 -0.83
CA VAL A 245 -16.18 -6.04 -1.37
C VAL A 245 -16.85 -4.70 -1.06
N PHE A 246 -16.07 -3.76 -0.58
CA PHE A 246 -16.43 -2.34 -0.48
C PHE A 246 -15.74 -1.64 -1.65
N ALA A 247 -16.50 -1.01 -2.51
CA ALA A 247 -15.95 -0.36 -3.70
C ALA A 247 -16.69 0.93 -4.03
N ALA A 248 -15.96 1.96 -4.39
CA ALA A 248 -16.55 3.17 -4.98
C ALA A 248 -16.84 2.91 -6.46
N LEU A 249 -18.02 2.34 -6.76
CA LEU A 249 -18.38 1.88 -8.10
C LEU A 249 -18.32 3.01 -9.14
N GLU A 250 -18.65 4.25 -8.76
CA GLU A 250 -18.50 5.42 -9.63
C GLU A 250 -17.03 5.70 -10.05
N ALA A 251 -16.06 5.13 -9.34
CA ALA A 251 -14.64 5.25 -9.66
C ALA A 251 -14.09 4.05 -10.44
N LEU A 252 -14.95 3.10 -10.80
CA LEU A 252 -14.62 1.89 -11.56
C LEU A 252 -15.37 1.89 -12.90
N PRO A 253 -14.83 2.55 -13.94
CA PRO A 253 -15.54 2.77 -15.20
C PRO A 253 -15.93 1.49 -15.95
N GLU A 254 -15.20 0.40 -15.71
CA GLU A 254 -15.47 -0.93 -16.30
C GLU A 254 -16.18 -1.88 -15.31
N ASN A 255 -16.65 -1.37 -14.16
CA ASN A 255 -17.19 -2.12 -13.04
C ASN A 255 -16.15 -3.03 -12.36
N LEU A 256 -16.61 -3.82 -11.37
CA LEU A 256 -15.84 -4.89 -10.76
C LEU A 256 -15.59 -6.03 -11.76
N PRO A 257 -14.47 -6.76 -11.63
CA PRO A 257 -14.21 -7.94 -12.46
C PRO A 257 -15.31 -9.00 -12.29
N SER A 258 -15.67 -9.71 -13.38
CA SER A 258 -16.77 -10.66 -13.41
C SER A 258 -16.67 -11.82 -12.39
N PHE A 259 -15.46 -12.15 -11.92
CA PHE A 259 -15.33 -13.15 -10.85
C PHE A 259 -15.88 -12.66 -9.49
N MET A 260 -16.22 -11.38 -9.37
CA MET A 260 -16.88 -10.78 -8.21
C MET A 260 -18.39 -10.60 -8.39
N ASP A 261 -18.99 -11.09 -9.48
CA ASP A 261 -20.43 -10.89 -9.77
C ASP A 261 -21.35 -11.44 -8.65
N ASP A 262 -20.91 -12.48 -7.95
CA ASP A 262 -21.65 -13.09 -6.83
C ASP A 262 -21.22 -12.55 -5.44
N TRP A 263 -20.36 -11.53 -5.39
CA TRP A 263 -19.92 -10.97 -4.13
C TRP A 263 -20.95 -9.99 -3.55
N ASP A 264 -21.00 -9.91 -2.22
CA ASP A 264 -21.74 -8.87 -1.49
C ASP A 264 -20.99 -7.54 -1.64
N VAL A 265 -21.53 -6.66 -2.47
CA VAL A 265 -20.94 -5.36 -2.83
C VAL A 265 -21.53 -4.25 -1.97
N VAL A 266 -20.67 -3.52 -1.28
CA VAL A 266 -21.02 -2.25 -0.64
C VAL A 266 -20.55 -1.12 -1.55
N ASP A 267 -21.49 -0.40 -2.14
CA ASP A 267 -21.18 0.78 -2.94
C ASP A 267 -20.78 1.94 -2.02
N VAL A 268 -19.50 2.28 -2.02
CA VAL A 268 -18.93 3.37 -1.22
C VAL A 268 -19.07 4.67 -2.01
N PRO A 269 -19.68 5.73 -1.44
CA PRO A 269 -19.75 7.00 -2.14
C PRO A 269 -18.36 7.47 -2.60
N LYS A 270 -18.21 7.82 -3.87
CA LYS A 270 -16.94 8.30 -4.44
C LYS A 270 -16.35 9.49 -3.67
N SER A 271 -17.21 10.36 -3.15
CA SER A 271 -16.80 11.46 -2.27
C SER A 271 -16.17 10.98 -0.97
N LEU A 272 -16.70 9.92 -0.35
CA LEU A 272 -16.16 9.33 0.87
C LEU A 272 -14.81 8.65 0.60
N ALA A 273 -14.69 7.91 -0.50
CA ALA A 273 -13.44 7.33 -0.93
C ALA A 273 -12.36 8.40 -1.14
N LYS A 274 -12.73 9.52 -1.79
CA LYS A 274 -11.82 10.62 -2.12
C LYS A 274 -11.41 11.45 -0.91
N SER A 275 -12.35 11.86 -0.07
CA SER A 275 -12.11 12.87 0.98
C SER A 275 -11.68 12.25 2.31
N ASN A 276 -12.03 10.99 2.57
CA ASN A 276 -11.81 10.33 3.86
C ASN A 276 -11.12 8.97 3.73
N MET A 277 -10.60 8.61 2.56
CA MET A 277 -9.98 7.30 2.31
C MET A 277 -10.90 6.11 2.70
N GLY A 278 -12.20 6.20 2.36
CA GLY A 278 -13.23 5.29 2.84
C GLY A 278 -12.99 3.80 2.56
N CYS A 279 -12.22 3.46 1.53
CA CYS A 279 -11.85 2.08 1.21
C CYS A 279 -10.47 1.67 1.76
N ASN A 280 -9.65 2.59 2.27
CA ASN A 280 -8.25 2.34 2.62
C ASN A 280 -8.06 1.93 4.10
N ASN A 281 -8.85 0.94 4.55
CA ASN A 281 -8.83 0.45 5.92
C ASN A 281 -7.86 -0.73 6.09
N LEU A 282 -7.60 -1.13 7.34
CA LEU A 282 -6.76 -2.28 7.64
C LEU A 282 -7.60 -3.49 8.01
N VAL A 283 -7.58 -4.49 7.17
CA VAL A 283 -8.18 -5.80 7.46
C VAL A 283 -7.19 -6.60 8.31
N LEU A 284 -7.54 -6.90 9.56
CA LEU A 284 -6.70 -7.72 10.43
C LEU A 284 -6.85 -9.21 10.12
N ASN A 285 -8.06 -9.63 9.89
CA ASN A 285 -8.46 -10.97 9.48
C ASN A 285 -9.87 -10.91 8.87
N ASP A 286 -10.46 -12.05 8.50
CA ASP A 286 -11.77 -12.17 7.88
C ASP A 286 -12.95 -11.78 8.80
N GLN A 287 -12.68 -11.33 10.04
CA GLN A 287 -13.68 -10.94 11.03
C GLN A 287 -13.44 -9.53 11.60
N THR A 288 -12.24 -8.97 11.51
CA THR A 288 -11.88 -7.73 12.19
C THR A 288 -11.22 -6.73 11.24
N VAL A 289 -11.73 -5.49 11.25
CA VAL A 289 -11.22 -4.38 10.43
C VAL A 289 -10.95 -3.16 11.29
N ILE A 290 -9.80 -2.50 11.09
CA ILE A 290 -9.49 -1.20 11.71
C ILE A 290 -9.92 -0.10 10.73
N VAL A 291 -10.73 0.85 11.23
CA VAL A 291 -11.28 1.98 10.48
C VAL A 291 -10.94 3.28 11.23
N PRO A 292 -10.51 4.36 10.55
CA PRO A 292 -10.27 5.64 11.22
C PRO A 292 -11.48 6.13 12.02
N GLU A 293 -11.23 6.72 13.20
CA GLU A 293 -12.28 7.28 14.06
C GLU A 293 -12.70 8.67 13.57
N GLU A 294 -13.44 8.68 12.46
CA GLU A 294 -13.98 9.86 11.78
C GLU A 294 -15.46 9.66 11.49
N GLU A 295 -16.31 10.67 11.77
CA GLU A 295 -17.76 10.60 11.55
C GLU A 295 -18.14 10.18 10.12
N PRO A 296 -17.52 10.71 9.05
CA PRO A 296 -17.87 10.28 7.69
C PRO A 296 -17.64 8.79 7.44
N LEU A 297 -16.73 8.15 8.20
CA LEU A 297 -16.42 6.72 8.09
C LEU A 297 -17.34 5.83 8.94
N ASP A 298 -18.35 6.38 9.62
CA ASP A 298 -19.39 5.59 10.27
C ASP A 298 -20.15 4.76 9.25
N PHE A 299 -20.34 5.26 8.02
CA PHE A 299 -20.88 4.48 6.91
C PHE A 299 -20.13 3.17 6.69
N ILE A 300 -18.81 3.21 6.66
CA ILE A 300 -17.97 2.01 6.50
C ILE A 300 -18.10 1.08 7.71
N ALA A 301 -17.98 1.66 8.92
CA ALA A 301 -18.03 0.90 10.16
C ALA A 301 -19.38 0.18 10.36
N GLU A 302 -20.49 0.84 10.06
CA GLU A 302 -21.83 0.26 10.16
C GLU A 302 -22.06 -0.84 9.13
N ASN A 303 -21.65 -0.63 7.87
CA ASN A 303 -21.75 -1.64 6.83
C ASN A 303 -20.90 -2.89 7.11
N LEU A 304 -19.73 -2.73 7.74
CA LEU A 304 -18.93 -3.85 8.24
C LEU A 304 -19.66 -4.60 9.38
N LYS A 305 -20.18 -3.88 10.39
CA LYS A 305 -20.90 -4.48 11.52
C LYS A 305 -22.14 -5.25 11.09
N VAL A 306 -22.92 -4.73 10.14
CA VAL A 306 -24.10 -5.43 9.58
C VAL A 306 -23.70 -6.77 8.94
N ARG A 307 -22.48 -6.87 8.42
CA ARG A 307 -21.91 -8.11 7.83
C ARG A 307 -21.17 -8.97 8.83
N GLY A 308 -21.27 -8.65 10.13
CA GLY A 308 -20.72 -9.44 11.22
C GLY A 308 -19.25 -9.21 11.52
N PHE A 309 -18.66 -8.12 11.01
CA PHE A 309 -17.29 -7.76 11.35
C PHE A 309 -17.21 -7.03 12.70
N GLU A 310 -16.16 -7.33 13.43
CA GLU A 310 -15.68 -6.47 14.50
C GLU A 310 -14.95 -5.26 13.90
N VAL A 311 -15.26 -4.06 14.40
CA VAL A 311 -14.67 -2.81 13.91
C VAL A 311 -13.94 -2.11 15.03
N ILE A 312 -12.63 -1.99 14.91
CA ILE A 312 -11.78 -1.23 15.80
C ILE A 312 -11.65 0.19 15.24
N ARG A 313 -11.90 1.20 16.07
CA ARG A 313 -11.81 2.61 15.68
C ARG A 313 -10.67 3.28 16.46
N ILE A 314 -9.76 3.92 15.74
CA ILE A 314 -8.67 4.72 16.32
C ILE A 314 -8.48 6.02 15.54
N PRO A 315 -7.97 7.09 16.19
CA PRO A 315 -7.64 8.34 15.51
C PRO A 315 -6.60 8.12 14.39
N TYR A 316 -6.95 8.54 13.16
CA TYR A 316 -6.05 8.42 11.99
C TYR A 316 -6.26 9.54 10.96
N ARG A 317 -6.82 10.68 11.40
CA ARG A 317 -7.18 11.80 10.51
C ARG A 317 -5.97 12.44 9.84
N ALA A 318 -4.87 12.64 10.57
CA ALA A 318 -3.70 13.32 10.03
C ALA A 318 -3.08 12.53 8.86
N PRO A 319 -2.84 11.20 8.95
CA PRO A 319 -2.48 10.40 7.78
C PRO A 319 -3.50 10.49 6.65
N CYS A 320 -4.81 10.37 6.94
CA CYS A 320 -5.85 10.47 5.90
C CYS A 320 -5.81 11.82 5.17
N SER A 321 -5.60 12.93 5.86
CA SER A 321 -5.46 14.26 5.26
C SER A 321 -4.19 14.42 4.42
N ALA A 322 -3.18 13.58 4.66
CA ALA A 322 -1.94 13.54 3.88
C ALA A 322 -2.03 12.65 2.63
N GLY A 323 -3.18 12.02 2.38
CA GLY A 323 -3.45 11.27 1.15
C GLY A 323 -3.25 9.76 1.24
N GLY A 324 -3.22 9.18 2.45
CA GLY A 324 -3.18 7.73 2.67
C GLY A 324 -3.83 7.34 3.99
N SER A 325 -4.19 6.07 4.16
CA SER A 325 -4.76 5.56 5.40
C SER A 325 -4.05 4.27 5.81
N PHE A 326 -4.68 3.45 6.61
CA PHE A 326 -4.06 2.25 7.21
C PHE A 326 -3.50 1.28 6.17
N ARG A 327 -4.19 1.05 5.03
CA ARG A 327 -3.67 0.12 4.03
C ARG A 327 -2.42 0.68 3.34
N CYS A 328 -2.39 1.97 3.00
CA CYS A 328 -1.19 2.62 2.45
C CYS A 328 0.01 2.57 3.40
N ALA A 329 -0.23 2.64 4.73
CA ALA A 329 0.82 2.70 5.72
C ALA A 329 1.52 1.36 5.96
N HIS A 330 0.90 0.22 5.64
CA HIS A 330 1.48 -1.10 5.92
C HIS A 330 1.53 -2.02 4.70
N GLN A 331 2.50 -2.93 4.71
CA GLN A 331 2.57 -4.04 3.75
C GLN A 331 2.84 -5.35 4.51
N PRO A 332 1.99 -6.38 4.34
CA PRO A 332 2.15 -7.65 5.03
C PRO A 332 3.42 -8.41 4.61
N LEU A 333 4.05 -9.07 5.56
CA LEU A 333 5.04 -10.13 5.36
C LEU A 333 4.44 -11.50 5.66
N ILE A 334 3.54 -11.58 6.65
CA ILE A 334 2.82 -12.81 6.96
C ILE A 334 1.33 -12.51 7.12
N ARG A 335 0.52 -13.19 6.30
CA ARG A 335 -0.93 -13.35 6.41
C ARG A 335 -1.31 -14.81 6.17
N ARG A 336 -1.96 -15.45 7.12
CA ARG A 336 -2.34 -16.89 7.06
C ARG A 336 -3.69 -17.14 7.69
#